data_b19403e4147e2e117799fe74ee9a702d
#
_entry.id   b19403e4147e2e117799fe74ee9a702d
#
_cell.length_a   1.000
_cell.length_b   1.000
_cell.length_c   1.000
_cell.angle_alpha   90.00
_cell.angle_beta   90.00
_cell.angle_gamma   90.00
#
_symmetry.space_group_name_H-M   'P 1'
#
loop_
_entity.id
_entity.type
_entity.pdbx_description
1 polymer ?
#
loop_
_entity_poly.entity_id
_entity_poly.type
_entity_poly.pdbx_seq_one_letter_code
_entity_poly.pdbx_strand_id
1 'polypeptide(L)'
;SPQGQEYDHQFQSALAGSIKWGDDFGGQKLTPTNVTYNSATGDMVMTIPNHVFNVGNRLMIAPNSLTFTCSQDNNASNHSYPRTTDPYYNKTVAVTAVPTGTANITNASYQETTGILTITSAGHGLVTGNRIKIATDGIRFTCTQDGNSTNHDYPRSTDPANNKWLIVTKIDDDNIAVNVYPSQA
;
A
#
# COMPACT_ATOMS: atom_id res chain seq x y z
N SER A 1 4.24 9.22 26.59
CA SER A 1 4.00 8.59 27.89
C SER A 1 5.03 9.10 28.90
N PRO A 2 4.63 9.50 30.09
CA PRO A 2 5.60 9.76 31.14
C PRO A 2 6.13 8.41 31.61
N GLN A 3 7.36 8.13 31.24
CA GLN A 3 8.23 7.13 31.85
C GLN A 3 7.62 5.73 32.12
N GLY A 4 7.78 4.82 31.16
CA GLY A 4 7.89 3.40 31.45
C GLY A 4 6.61 2.56 31.42
N GLN A 5 5.47 3.09 31.07
CA GLN A 5 4.28 2.30 30.80
C GLN A 5 3.92 2.41 29.32
N GLU A 6 4.11 1.32 28.61
CA GLU A 6 3.70 1.18 27.23
C GLU A 6 2.23 0.79 27.19
N TYR A 7 1.41 1.60 26.51
CA TYR A 7 0.00 1.31 26.31
C TYR A 7 -0.26 1.00 24.85
N ASP A 8 -1.03 -0.04 24.61
CA ASP A 8 -1.50 -0.36 23.27
C ASP A 8 -2.58 0.62 22.82
N HIS A 9 -2.46 1.06 21.58
CA HIS A 9 -3.42 1.94 20.94
C HIS A 9 -4.08 1.21 19.78
N GLN A 10 -5.42 1.22 19.73
CA GLN A 10 -6.18 0.60 18.66
C GLN A 10 -6.83 1.69 17.80
N PHE A 11 -6.54 1.66 16.52
CA PHE A 11 -7.12 2.58 15.54
C PHE A 11 -8.64 2.35 15.42
N GLN A 12 -9.41 3.43 15.48
CA GLN A 12 -10.86 3.42 15.35
C GLN A 12 -11.32 4.06 14.03
N SER A 13 -10.80 5.23 13.72
CA SER A 13 -11.19 5.96 12.51
C SER A 13 -10.21 7.07 12.15
N ALA A 14 -10.33 7.56 10.91
CA ALA A 14 -9.68 8.77 10.44
C ALA A 14 -10.69 9.68 9.76
N LEU A 15 -10.54 10.99 9.95
CA LEU A 15 -11.29 11.97 9.18
C LEU A 15 -10.81 11.97 7.73
N ALA A 16 -11.72 12.25 6.79
CA ALA A 16 -11.38 12.31 5.38
C ALA A 16 -10.27 13.35 5.15
N GLY A 17 -9.23 12.94 4.40
CA GLY A 17 -8.10 13.81 4.09
C GLY A 17 -7.21 14.14 5.29
N SER A 18 -7.16 13.27 6.29
CA SER A 18 -6.34 13.45 7.50
C SER A 18 -4.83 13.51 7.24
N ILE A 19 -4.36 12.93 6.15
CA ILE A 19 -2.95 12.95 5.74
C ILE A 19 -2.78 13.97 4.63
N LYS A 20 -2.01 15.00 4.88
CA LYS A 20 -1.68 16.07 3.92
C LYS A 20 -0.27 15.87 3.38
N TRP A 21 -0.13 15.97 2.08
CA TRP A 21 1.14 15.80 1.38
C TRP A 21 1.22 16.71 0.16
N GLY A 22 2.44 17.10 -0.22
CA GLY A 22 2.73 17.96 -1.36
C GLY A 22 3.25 19.33 -0.95
N ASP A 23 3.52 20.18 -1.92
CA ASP A 23 3.99 21.54 -1.70
C ASP A 23 2.94 22.32 -0.88
N ASP A 24 3.40 22.95 0.18
CA ASP A 24 2.57 23.74 1.12
C ASP A 24 1.43 22.96 1.81
N PHE A 25 1.49 21.62 1.81
CA PHE A 25 0.44 20.74 2.38
C PHE A 25 -0.98 21.03 1.86
N GLY A 26 -1.09 21.81 0.81
CA GLY A 26 -2.32 22.08 0.06
C GLY A 26 -2.57 21.12 -1.09
N GLY A 27 -1.61 20.20 -1.37
CA GLY A 27 -1.64 19.25 -2.46
C GLY A 27 -2.64 18.11 -2.24
N GLN A 28 -2.15 16.89 -2.15
CA GLN A 28 -3.03 15.74 -1.96
C GLN A 28 -3.41 15.55 -0.49
N LYS A 29 -4.69 15.23 -0.28
CA LYS A 29 -5.24 14.82 1.02
C LYS A 29 -5.64 13.36 0.91
N LEU A 30 -5.07 12.52 1.76
CA LEU A 30 -5.28 11.09 1.78
C LEU A 30 -5.87 10.66 3.12
N THR A 31 -6.62 9.56 3.12
CA THR A 31 -7.26 9.03 4.32
C THR A 31 -6.73 7.62 4.59
N PRO A 32 -6.09 7.37 5.74
CA PRO A 32 -5.69 6.03 6.11
C PRO A 32 -6.91 5.17 6.43
N THR A 33 -6.85 3.91 6.05
CA THR A 33 -7.86 2.90 6.38
C THR A 33 -7.49 2.11 7.62
N ASN A 34 -6.22 2.10 7.97
CA ASN A 34 -5.72 1.53 9.21
C ASN A 34 -4.46 2.25 9.67
N VAL A 35 -4.26 2.28 10.97
CA VAL A 35 -3.06 2.84 11.60
C VAL A 35 -2.67 1.95 12.78
N THR A 36 -1.41 1.56 12.84
CA THR A 36 -0.83 0.88 13.99
C THR A 36 0.25 1.76 14.60
N TYR A 37 0.34 1.77 15.91
CA TYR A 37 1.35 2.52 16.64
C TYR A 37 2.09 1.60 17.61
N ASN A 38 3.40 1.62 17.53
CA ASN A 38 4.27 0.91 18.45
C ASN A 38 4.76 1.88 19.53
N SER A 39 4.27 1.72 20.74
CA SER A 39 4.61 2.61 21.87
C SER A 39 6.06 2.49 22.31
N ALA A 40 6.70 1.33 22.09
CA ALA A 40 8.10 1.08 22.45
C ALA A 40 9.08 1.83 21.54
N THR A 41 8.77 1.88 20.22
CA THR A 41 9.66 2.50 19.22
C THR A 41 9.21 3.89 18.81
N GLY A 42 7.93 4.22 19.00
CA GLY A 42 7.31 5.45 18.49
C GLY A 42 6.95 5.40 17.01
N ASP A 43 7.07 4.23 16.39
CA ASP A 43 6.74 4.07 14.98
C ASP A 43 5.23 4.00 14.76
N MET A 44 4.78 4.71 13.75
CA MET A 44 3.40 4.67 13.28
C MET A 44 3.38 4.12 11.85
N VAL A 45 2.64 3.04 11.61
CA VAL A 45 2.44 2.47 10.28
C VAL A 45 1.01 2.76 9.83
N MET A 46 0.86 3.42 8.70
CA MET A 46 -0.43 3.79 8.13
C MET A 46 -0.68 3.02 6.84
N THR A 47 -1.85 2.40 6.71
CA THR A 47 -2.35 1.87 5.45
C THR A 47 -3.13 2.97 4.75
N ILE A 48 -2.61 3.47 3.65
CA ILE A 48 -3.20 4.57 2.89
C ILE A 48 -3.39 4.10 1.44
N PRO A 49 -4.63 3.84 1.01
CA PRO A 49 -4.89 3.44 -0.38
C PRO A 49 -4.40 4.51 -1.36
N ASN A 50 -3.81 4.05 -2.47
CA ASN A 50 -3.38 4.90 -3.58
C ASN A 50 -2.30 5.95 -3.25
N HIS A 51 -1.59 5.79 -2.14
CA HIS A 51 -0.48 6.68 -1.85
C HIS A 51 0.66 6.49 -2.87
N VAL A 52 1.41 7.56 -3.10
CA VAL A 52 2.59 7.58 -3.98
C VAL A 52 3.86 7.96 -3.20
N PHE A 53 3.85 7.75 -1.88
CA PHE A 53 4.97 8.12 -1.02
C PHE A 53 6.21 7.28 -1.28
N ASN A 54 7.35 7.95 -1.18
CA ASN A 54 8.67 7.36 -1.11
C ASN A 54 9.29 7.67 0.25
N VAL A 55 10.28 6.88 0.64
CA VAL A 55 11.12 7.19 1.81
C VAL A 55 11.70 8.60 1.65
N GLY A 56 11.62 9.39 2.71
CA GLY A 56 12.05 10.79 2.72
C GLY A 56 10.95 11.80 2.40
N ASN A 57 9.82 11.39 1.84
CA ASN A 57 8.70 12.31 1.69
C ASN A 57 8.23 12.80 3.05
N ARG A 58 7.79 14.03 3.09
CA ARG A 58 7.24 14.64 4.31
C ARG A 58 5.73 14.77 4.19
N LEU A 59 5.04 14.42 5.25
CA LEU A 59 3.59 14.54 5.36
C LEU A 59 3.22 15.19 6.69
N MET A 60 1.99 15.67 6.79
CA MET A 60 1.41 16.19 8.01
C MET A 60 0.11 15.43 8.32
N ILE A 61 -0.04 15.03 9.57
CA ILE A 61 -1.30 14.50 10.07
C ILE A 61 -2.13 15.70 10.55
N ALA A 62 -3.33 15.85 9.99
CA ALA A 62 -4.21 16.94 10.37
C ALA A 62 -4.57 16.87 11.86
N PRO A 63 -4.67 17.99 12.55
CA PRO A 63 -5.02 18.03 13.97
C PRO A 63 -6.30 17.25 14.29
N ASN A 64 -6.27 16.44 15.35
CA ASN A 64 -7.40 15.66 15.86
C ASN A 64 -8.09 14.75 14.81
N SER A 65 -7.37 14.35 13.77
CA SER A 65 -7.98 13.65 12.63
C SER A 65 -7.95 12.13 12.70
N LEU A 66 -7.11 11.56 13.53
CA LEU A 66 -7.06 10.13 13.80
C LEU A 66 -7.70 9.86 15.17
N THR A 67 -8.42 8.76 15.28
CA THR A 67 -9.06 8.35 16.54
C THR A 67 -8.56 6.97 16.95
N PHE A 68 -8.14 6.86 18.20
CA PHE A 68 -7.67 5.62 18.82
C PHE A 68 -8.41 5.36 20.12
N THR A 69 -8.47 4.09 20.53
CA THR A 69 -8.69 3.71 21.93
C THR A 69 -7.36 3.33 22.57
N CYS A 70 -7.29 3.28 23.88
CA CYS A 70 -6.06 3.03 24.61
C CYS A 70 -6.26 1.97 25.69
N SER A 71 -5.32 1.04 25.82
CA SER A 71 -5.37 0.01 26.88
C SER A 71 -5.26 0.58 28.30
N GLN A 72 -4.82 1.82 28.45
CA GLN A 72 -4.76 2.50 29.75
C GLN A 72 -6.14 2.61 30.42
N ASP A 73 -7.19 2.81 29.64
CA ASP A 73 -8.57 2.90 30.11
C ASP A 73 -9.41 1.69 29.68
N ASN A 74 -8.76 0.55 29.41
CA ASN A 74 -9.37 -0.67 28.87
C ASN A 74 -10.11 -0.44 27.54
N ASN A 75 -9.62 0.48 26.72
CA ASN A 75 -10.23 0.89 25.46
C ASN A 75 -11.65 1.49 25.62
N ALA A 76 -11.94 2.09 26.77
CA ALA A 76 -13.27 2.59 27.10
C ALA A 76 -13.60 3.92 26.42
N SER A 77 -12.60 4.73 26.07
CA SER A 77 -12.80 6.04 25.47
C SER A 77 -11.99 6.24 24.19
N ASN A 78 -12.49 7.16 23.34
CA ASN A 78 -11.82 7.57 22.13
C ASN A 78 -10.86 8.73 22.40
N HIS A 79 -9.65 8.62 21.86
CA HIS A 79 -8.61 9.63 21.95
C HIS A 79 -8.26 10.13 20.54
N SER A 80 -8.37 11.42 20.30
CA SER A 80 -7.96 12.02 19.03
C SER A 80 -6.45 12.27 18.98
N TYR A 81 -5.88 12.21 17.77
CA TYR A 81 -4.47 12.48 17.51
C TYR A 81 -4.29 13.21 16.16
N PRO A 82 -3.29 14.07 16.01
CA PRO A 82 -2.50 14.70 17.08
C PRO A 82 -3.29 15.81 17.78
N ARG A 83 -3.19 15.84 19.10
CA ARG A 83 -3.77 16.91 19.93
C ARG A 83 -2.78 18.07 20.05
N THR A 84 -3.24 19.24 20.49
CA THR A 84 -2.38 20.43 20.69
C THR A 84 -1.17 20.19 21.59
N THR A 85 -1.26 19.22 22.50
CA THR A 85 -0.19 18.82 23.41
C THR A 85 0.75 17.77 22.83
N ASP A 86 0.40 17.16 21.69
CA ASP A 86 1.22 16.11 21.10
C ASP A 86 2.41 16.71 20.33
N PRO A 87 3.59 16.07 20.37
CA PRO A 87 4.81 16.61 19.75
C PRO A 87 4.71 16.89 18.24
N TYR A 88 3.85 16.17 17.56
CA TYR A 88 3.68 16.27 16.11
C TYR A 88 2.46 17.08 15.66
N TYR A 89 1.83 17.79 16.61
CA TYR A 89 0.75 18.69 16.27
C TYR A 89 1.23 19.80 15.33
N ASN A 90 0.58 19.95 14.18
CA ASN A 90 0.94 20.88 13.11
C ASN A 90 2.40 20.76 12.64
N LYS A 91 3.02 19.60 12.78
CA LYS A 91 4.38 19.34 12.30
C LYS A 91 4.40 18.29 11.21
N THR A 92 5.45 18.36 10.40
CA THR A 92 5.69 17.36 9.38
C THR A 92 6.44 16.18 9.97
N VAL A 93 6.12 15.00 9.48
CA VAL A 93 6.85 13.76 9.73
C VAL A 93 7.44 13.24 8.43
N ALA A 94 8.60 12.60 8.49
CA ALA A 94 9.21 11.95 7.34
C ALA A 94 8.72 10.51 7.23
N VAL A 95 8.46 10.08 6.01
CA VAL A 95 8.27 8.66 5.69
C VAL A 95 9.63 7.97 5.82
N THR A 96 9.77 7.08 6.78
CA THR A 96 11.03 6.35 7.05
C THR A 96 11.08 5.00 6.37
N ALA A 97 9.91 4.41 6.09
CA ALA A 97 9.78 3.15 5.33
C ALA A 97 8.48 3.15 4.55
N VAL A 98 8.48 2.48 3.42
CA VAL A 98 7.28 2.10 2.68
C VAL A 98 7.30 0.59 2.62
N PRO A 99 6.67 -0.10 3.60
CA PRO A 99 6.66 -1.56 3.62
C PRO A 99 5.99 -2.09 2.36
N THR A 100 6.67 -3.00 1.70
CA THR A 100 6.16 -3.74 0.55
C THR A 100 5.90 -5.17 0.98
N GLY A 101 4.69 -5.66 0.74
CA GLY A 101 4.39 -7.07 0.86
C GLY A 101 4.84 -7.81 -0.39
N THR A 102 5.16 -9.10 -0.25
CA THR A 102 5.30 -10.03 -1.36
C THR A 102 4.13 -11.00 -1.35
N ALA A 103 3.56 -11.28 -2.51
CA ALA A 103 2.50 -12.25 -2.67
C ALA A 103 2.94 -13.32 -3.66
N ASN A 104 2.59 -14.57 -3.38
CA ASN A 104 2.86 -15.68 -4.28
C ASN A 104 1.77 -15.75 -5.34
N ILE A 105 2.18 -15.80 -6.60
CA ILE A 105 1.29 -16.00 -7.73
C ILE A 105 1.09 -17.51 -7.90
N THR A 106 -0.16 -17.95 -7.89
CA THR A 106 -0.54 -19.36 -8.11
C THR A 106 -1.02 -19.61 -9.53
N ASN A 107 -1.53 -18.58 -10.20
CA ASN A 107 -1.95 -18.62 -11.59
C ASN A 107 -1.85 -17.24 -12.24
N ALA A 108 -1.64 -17.22 -13.55
CA ALA A 108 -1.69 -16.00 -14.32
C ALA A 108 -2.20 -16.28 -15.74
N SER A 109 -2.98 -15.36 -16.27
CA SER A 109 -3.45 -15.41 -17.66
C SER A 109 -3.25 -14.05 -18.33
N TYR A 110 -2.79 -14.06 -19.57
CA TYR A 110 -2.51 -12.86 -20.32
C TYR A 110 -3.42 -12.77 -21.54
N GLN A 111 -4.04 -11.61 -21.74
CA GLN A 111 -4.85 -11.31 -22.90
C GLN A 111 -4.08 -10.38 -23.85
N GLU A 112 -3.60 -10.94 -24.93
CA GLU A 112 -2.73 -10.29 -25.90
C GLU A 112 -3.34 -9.02 -26.51
N THR A 113 -4.63 -9.05 -26.85
CA THR A 113 -5.32 -7.94 -27.53
C THR A 113 -5.50 -6.71 -26.64
N THR A 114 -5.55 -6.88 -25.33
CA THR A 114 -5.81 -5.79 -24.37
C THR A 114 -4.59 -5.44 -23.53
N GLY A 115 -3.59 -6.32 -23.48
CA GLY A 115 -2.45 -6.17 -22.59
C GLY A 115 -2.78 -6.41 -21.12
N ILE A 116 -3.93 -7.04 -20.83
CA ILE A 116 -4.36 -7.32 -19.46
C ILE A 116 -3.75 -8.65 -18.99
N LEU A 117 -3.03 -8.59 -17.89
CA LEU A 117 -2.56 -9.75 -17.15
C LEU A 117 -3.46 -9.92 -15.91
N THR A 118 -4.16 -11.04 -15.85
CA THR A 118 -4.91 -11.45 -14.67
C THR A 118 -4.02 -12.36 -13.82
N ILE A 119 -3.93 -12.06 -12.54
CA ILE A 119 -3.06 -12.74 -11.57
C ILE A 119 -3.93 -13.30 -10.46
N THR A 120 -3.73 -14.57 -10.13
CA THR A 120 -4.32 -15.21 -8.95
C THR A 120 -3.28 -15.29 -7.83
N SER A 121 -3.63 -14.73 -6.68
CA SER A 121 -2.84 -14.76 -5.46
C SER A 121 -3.80 -14.76 -4.28
N ALA A 122 -3.96 -15.91 -3.63
CA ALA A 122 -4.97 -16.09 -2.60
C ALA A 122 -4.81 -15.09 -1.44
N GLY A 123 -5.92 -14.44 -1.08
CA GLY A 123 -5.96 -13.50 0.04
C GLY A 123 -5.01 -12.30 -0.10
N HIS A 124 -4.78 -11.81 -1.31
CA HIS A 124 -3.76 -10.77 -1.60
C HIS A 124 -3.98 -9.44 -0.86
N GLY A 125 -5.19 -9.15 -0.36
CA GLY A 125 -5.50 -7.92 0.37
C GLY A 125 -5.41 -6.61 -0.43
N LEU A 126 -5.15 -6.68 -1.73
CA LEU A 126 -5.04 -5.51 -2.59
C LEU A 126 -6.43 -4.96 -2.94
N VAL A 127 -6.49 -3.64 -3.16
CA VAL A 127 -7.67 -2.95 -3.66
C VAL A 127 -7.36 -2.25 -4.99
N THR A 128 -8.38 -1.94 -5.77
CA THR A 128 -8.22 -1.20 -7.02
C THR A 128 -7.48 0.12 -6.76
N GLY A 129 -6.45 0.38 -7.59
CA GLY A 129 -5.56 1.52 -7.47
C GLY A 129 -4.28 1.26 -6.70
N ASN A 130 -4.16 0.14 -5.96
CA ASN A 130 -2.87 -0.27 -5.43
C ASN A 130 -1.88 -0.50 -6.57
N ARG A 131 -0.60 -0.57 -6.25
CA ARG A 131 0.46 -0.77 -7.23
C ARG A 131 1.27 -1.99 -6.86
N ILE A 132 1.61 -2.77 -7.88
CA ILE A 132 2.48 -3.93 -7.75
C ILE A 132 3.64 -3.83 -8.74
N LYS A 133 4.72 -4.51 -8.43
CA LYS A 133 5.76 -4.87 -9.39
C LYS A 133 5.80 -6.39 -9.51
N ILE A 134 5.90 -6.86 -10.73
CA ILE A 134 6.17 -8.27 -10.98
C ILE A 134 7.68 -8.44 -10.97
N ALA A 135 8.18 -9.42 -10.20
CA ALA A 135 9.60 -9.72 -10.17
C ALA A 135 10.07 -10.11 -11.58
N THR A 136 11.27 -9.70 -11.96
CA THR A 136 11.88 -10.14 -13.23
C THR A 136 11.89 -11.65 -13.28
N ASP A 137 11.45 -12.22 -14.42
CA ASP A 137 11.28 -13.66 -14.63
C ASP A 137 10.40 -14.37 -13.61
N GLY A 138 9.52 -13.61 -12.92
CA GLY A 138 8.71 -14.09 -11.79
C GLY A 138 7.48 -14.93 -12.16
N ILE A 139 7.02 -14.86 -13.41
CA ILE A 139 5.89 -15.65 -13.92
C ILE A 139 6.38 -16.46 -15.11
N ARG A 140 5.93 -17.71 -15.22
CA ARG A 140 6.27 -18.60 -16.33
C ARG A 140 5.04 -18.97 -17.12
N PHE A 141 5.11 -18.77 -18.43
CA PHE A 141 4.06 -19.10 -19.38
C PHE A 141 4.54 -20.13 -20.38
N THR A 142 3.60 -20.84 -21.00
CA THR A 142 3.77 -21.52 -22.28
C THR A 142 3.02 -20.73 -23.35
N CYS A 143 3.40 -20.91 -24.62
CA CYS A 143 2.80 -20.19 -25.73
C CYS A 143 2.21 -21.16 -26.75
N THR A 144 1.00 -20.88 -27.22
CA THR A 144 0.35 -21.67 -28.26
C THR A 144 1.05 -21.60 -29.60
N GLN A 145 1.83 -20.55 -29.83
CA GLN A 145 2.61 -20.38 -31.08
C GLN A 145 3.63 -21.47 -31.30
N ASP A 146 4.19 -22.03 -30.22
CA ASP A 146 5.13 -23.16 -30.28
C ASP A 146 4.50 -24.49 -29.83
N GLY A 147 3.16 -24.54 -29.78
CA GLY A 147 2.44 -25.73 -29.31
C GLY A 147 2.59 -25.96 -27.80
N ASN A 148 2.87 -24.94 -27.02
CA ASN A 148 3.16 -24.98 -25.58
C ASN A 148 4.39 -25.84 -25.25
N SER A 149 5.36 -25.95 -26.17
CA SER A 149 6.53 -26.82 -26.03
C SER A 149 7.66 -26.17 -25.22
N THR A 150 7.68 -24.84 -25.11
CA THR A 150 8.73 -24.13 -24.39
C THR A 150 8.15 -23.22 -23.30
N ASN A 151 8.96 -22.96 -22.26
CA ASN A 151 8.61 -22.04 -21.19
C ASN A 151 9.16 -20.64 -21.51
N HIS A 152 8.35 -19.64 -21.23
CA HIS A 152 8.70 -18.23 -21.38
C HIS A 152 8.56 -17.52 -20.05
N ASP A 153 9.64 -17.00 -19.52
CA ASP A 153 9.62 -16.24 -18.28
C ASP A 153 9.21 -14.78 -18.54
N TYR A 154 8.46 -14.21 -17.61
CA TYR A 154 7.91 -12.86 -17.70
C TYR A 154 7.89 -12.16 -16.33
N PRO A 155 8.10 -10.81 -16.26
CA PRO A 155 8.66 -9.99 -17.33
C PRO A 155 10.17 -10.22 -17.49
N ARG A 156 10.64 -10.31 -18.71
CA ARG A 156 12.08 -10.30 -19.00
C ARG A 156 12.63 -8.89 -18.81
N SER A 157 13.94 -8.76 -18.67
CA SER A 157 14.60 -7.46 -18.50
C SER A 157 14.29 -6.44 -19.61
N THR A 158 13.92 -6.91 -20.80
CA THR A 158 13.57 -6.10 -21.97
C THR A 158 12.07 -5.79 -22.07
N ASP A 159 11.22 -6.46 -21.29
CA ASP A 159 9.77 -6.26 -21.39
C ASP A 159 9.35 -4.91 -20.77
N PRO A 160 8.36 -4.22 -21.37
CA PRO A 160 7.91 -2.90 -20.90
C PRO A 160 7.47 -2.86 -19.45
N ALA A 161 6.90 -3.95 -18.94
CA ALA A 161 6.43 -4.06 -17.56
C ALA A 161 7.54 -4.35 -16.54
N ASN A 162 8.77 -4.69 -17.02
CA ASN A 162 9.86 -5.00 -16.10
C ASN A 162 10.23 -3.79 -15.24
N ASN A 163 10.32 -4.04 -13.94
CA ASN A 163 10.63 -3.01 -12.93
C ASN A 163 9.69 -1.78 -12.94
N LYS A 164 8.46 -1.94 -13.43
CA LYS A 164 7.44 -0.88 -13.42
C LYS A 164 6.40 -1.11 -12.33
N TRP A 165 5.91 -0.01 -11.77
CA TRP A 165 4.74 -0.03 -10.92
C TRP A 165 3.48 -0.12 -11.78
N LEU A 166 2.72 -1.21 -11.62
CA LEU A 166 1.50 -1.49 -12.36
C LEU A 166 0.30 -1.22 -11.44
N ILE A 167 -0.70 -0.53 -11.98
CA ILE A 167 -1.92 -0.21 -11.22
C ILE A 167 -2.84 -1.43 -11.21
N VAL A 168 -3.25 -1.83 -10.02
CA VAL A 168 -4.14 -2.97 -9.79
C VAL A 168 -5.58 -2.58 -10.03
N THR A 169 -6.30 -3.43 -10.75
CA THR A 169 -7.77 -3.52 -10.72
C THR A 169 -8.13 -4.79 -9.95
N LYS A 170 -8.78 -4.64 -8.79
CA LYS A 170 -9.25 -5.79 -8.01
C LYS A 170 -10.42 -6.45 -8.73
N ILE A 171 -10.37 -7.76 -8.95
CA ILE A 171 -11.46 -8.58 -9.47
C ILE A 171 -12.24 -9.16 -8.30
N ASP A 172 -11.55 -9.85 -7.39
CA ASP A 172 -12.09 -10.43 -6.16
C ASP A 172 -10.98 -10.52 -5.10
N ASP A 173 -11.17 -11.31 -4.03
CA ASP A 173 -10.20 -11.41 -2.94
C ASP A 173 -8.94 -12.21 -3.30
N ASP A 174 -9.00 -12.99 -4.36
CA ASP A 174 -7.91 -13.84 -4.83
C ASP A 174 -7.35 -13.42 -6.20
N ASN A 175 -8.07 -12.55 -6.94
CA ASN A 175 -7.73 -12.20 -8.31
C ASN A 175 -7.63 -10.69 -8.53
N ILE A 176 -6.59 -10.31 -9.25
CA ILE A 176 -6.36 -8.92 -9.70
C ILE A 176 -6.06 -8.90 -11.19
N ALA A 177 -6.27 -7.75 -11.81
CA ALA A 177 -5.82 -7.46 -13.16
C ALA A 177 -4.84 -6.28 -13.15
N VAL A 178 -3.84 -6.33 -14.02
CA VAL A 178 -2.93 -5.22 -14.31
C VAL A 178 -2.75 -5.09 -15.82
N ASN A 179 -2.54 -3.87 -16.30
CA ASN A 179 -2.19 -3.66 -17.70
C ASN A 179 -0.67 -3.69 -17.84
N VAL A 180 -0.18 -4.66 -18.60
CA VAL A 180 1.26 -4.87 -18.86
C VAL A 180 1.66 -4.45 -20.28
N TYR A 181 0.78 -3.73 -20.95
CA TYR A 181 0.84 -3.33 -22.36
C TYR A 181 0.63 -4.49 -23.34
N PRO A 182 -0.09 -4.26 -24.45
CA PRO A 182 -0.28 -5.27 -25.47
C PRO A 182 1.08 -5.69 -26.03
N SER A 183 1.24 -6.98 -26.34
CA SER A 183 2.43 -7.44 -27.03
C SER A 183 2.54 -6.69 -28.37
N GLN A 184 3.68 -6.12 -28.64
CA GLN A 184 3.97 -5.61 -29.98
C GLN A 184 4.19 -6.81 -30.87
N ALA A 185 3.24 -7.05 -31.77
CA ALA A 185 3.34 -8.10 -32.77
C ALA A 185 4.49 -7.80 -33.76
#